data_bc2091e4ff8ad01d803a93f24411a0bb
#
_entry.id   bc2091e4ff8ad01d803a93f24411a0bb
#
_cell.length_a   1.000
_cell.length_b   1.000
_cell.length_c   1.000
_cell.angle_alpha   90.00
_cell.angle_beta   90.00
_cell.angle_gamma   90.00
#
_symmetry.space_group_name_H-M   'P 1'
#
loop_
_entity.id
_entity.type
_entity.pdbx_description
1 polymer ?
#
loop_
_entity_poly.entity_id
_entity_poly.type
_entity_poly.pdbx_seq_one_letter_code
_entity_poly.pdbx_strand_id
1 'polypeptide(L)'
;MTKKTMWFVGAIMAFSWPAMADDIPDRAELLKPAPNPAWNNFGAGRPITQEIAPGLYTFSGSARTIFMVTKDGVIATDPATPKDAKAMREEIRKVTDKPVKYVVYSHNHWDHVSGGQIFKDEGAKFISHEKCVQHFKDKPNPEIVMPDITFPKNYTLKLGGRSLELIYLGPNHGDCLVFMRPDSENGKYLFAVDIATPGGAPLTFMAGYDPANWLRTLKELEAMNFSVMIPGHGVPLADKSSITERRKYLEALMAAVKKANDEGMPGDQIPEKVRVPEFAYLRGYELNVRDNVRRMQAYYGIGE
;
A
#
# COMPACT_ATOMS: atom_id res chain seq x y z
N MET A 1 -58.37 -24.41 41.84
CA MET A 1 -56.92 -24.22 42.02
C MET A 1 -56.31 -23.86 40.65
N THR A 2 -56.21 -22.59 40.36
CA THR A 2 -55.77 -22.05 39.06
C THR A 2 -54.31 -21.60 39.20
N LYS A 3 -53.40 -22.26 38.50
CA LYS A 3 -51.99 -21.88 38.43
C LYS A 3 -51.84 -20.70 37.46
N LYS A 4 -51.39 -19.52 37.96
CA LYS A 4 -50.96 -18.38 37.16
C LYS A 4 -49.52 -18.61 36.73
N THR A 5 -49.28 -18.69 35.43
CA THR A 5 -47.96 -18.70 34.82
C THR A 5 -47.49 -17.26 34.63
N MET A 6 -46.44 -16.89 35.31
CA MET A 6 -45.80 -15.56 35.22
C MET A 6 -44.75 -15.59 34.11
N TRP A 7 -44.95 -14.79 33.04
CA TRP A 7 -43.99 -14.57 32.01
C TRP A 7 -43.01 -13.46 32.43
N PHE A 8 -41.74 -13.81 32.57
CA PHE A 8 -40.65 -12.82 32.69
C PHE A 8 -40.30 -12.31 31.31
N VAL A 9 -40.63 -11.05 31.04
CA VAL A 9 -40.12 -10.32 29.87
C VAL A 9 -38.75 -9.75 30.26
N GLY A 10 -37.71 -10.40 29.81
CA GLY A 10 -36.36 -9.88 29.93
C GLY A 10 -36.15 -8.70 28.97
N ALA A 11 -36.00 -7.50 29.51
CA ALA A 11 -35.60 -6.36 28.74
C ALA A 11 -34.13 -6.49 28.30
N ILE A 12 -33.91 -6.73 27.02
CA ILE A 12 -32.56 -6.63 26.40
C ILE A 12 -32.24 -5.15 26.33
N MET A 13 -31.41 -4.65 27.24
CA MET A 13 -30.78 -3.34 27.07
C MET A 13 -29.79 -3.44 25.91
N ALA A 14 -30.16 -2.90 24.78
CA ALA A 14 -29.23 -2.62 23.70
C ALA A 14 -28.31 -1.48 24.16
N PHE A 15 -27.10 -1.83 24.55
CA PHE A 15 -26.03 -0.84 24.69
C PHE A 15 -25.67 -0.35 23.28
N SER A 16 -26.22 0.79 22.90
CA SER A 16 -25.70 1.56 21.77
C SER A 16 -24.41 2.20 22.22
N TRP A 17 -23.28 1.67 21.78
CA TRP A 17 -22.05 2.44 21.78
C TRP A 17 -22.24 3.64 20.86
N PRO A 18 -21.88 4.87 21.29
CA PRO A 18 -21.83 5.97 20.38
C PRO A 18 -20.78 5.60 19.31
N ALA A 19 -21.21 5.50 18.06
CA ALA A 19 -20.31 5.51 16.94
C ALA A 19 -19.54 6.82 17.05
N MET A 20 -18.28 6.77 17.43
CA MET A 20 -17.37 7.89 17.17
C MET A 20 -17.31 7.99 15.65
N ALA A 21 -18.07 8.90 15.11
CA ALA A 21 -17.90 9.42 13.76
C ALA A 21 -16.59 10.24 13.84
N ASP A 22 -15.47 9.54 13.86
CA ASP A 22 -14.18 10.18 13.64
C ASP A 22 -14.25 10.81 12.25
N ASP A 23 -13.67 11.99 12.09
CA ASP A 23 -13.49 12.75 10.87
C ASP A 23 -12.70 11.96 9.81
N ILE A 24 -13.25 10.83 9.36
CA ILE A 24 -12.77 10.13 8.17
C ILE A 24 -13.23 11.00 7.01
N PRO A 25 -12.32 11.59 6.23
CA PRO A 25 -12.70 12.34 5.05
C PRO A 25 -13.65 11.48 4.21
N ASP A 26 -14.74 12.08 3.73
CA ASP A 26 -15.68 11.38 2.85
C ASP A 26 -14.86 10.67 1.74
N ARG A 27 -15.22 9.42 1.43
CA ARG A 27 -14.57 8.64 0.38
C ARG A 27 -14.53 9.42 -0.94
N ALA A 28 -15.60 10.16 -1.25
CA ALA A 28 -15.65 11.01 -2.43
C ALA A 28 -14.59 12.12 -2.37
N GLU A 29 -14.28 12.65 -1.21
CA GLU A 29 -13.20 13.63 -0.99
C GLU A 29 -11.81 12.99 -1.16
N LEU A 30 -11.60 11.81 -0.57
CA LEU A 30 -10.35 11.05 -0.68
C LEU A 30 -10.06 10.60 -2.11
N LEU A 31 -11.10 10.31 -2.89
CA LEU A 31 -10.99 9.86 -4.28
C LEU A 31 -11.06 11.00 -5.29
N LYS A 32 -11.27 12.25 -4.87
CA LYS A 32 -11.16 13.39 -5.78
C LYS A 32 -9.77 13.35 -6.42
N PRO A 33 -9.69 13.49 -7.74
CA PRO A 33 -8.40 13.71 -8.38
C PRO A 33 -7.77 14.91 -7.68
N ALA A 34 -6.50 14.75 -7.26
CA ALA A 34 -5.77 15.86 -6.69
C ALA A 34 -5.89 17.05 -7.64
N PRO A 35 -5.94 18.29 -7.13
CA PRO A 35 -6.07 19.49 -7.96
C PRO A 35 -4.97 19.63 -8.99
N ASN A 36 -3.96 18.75 -8.96
CA ASN A 36 -2.90 18.67 -9.93
C ASN A 36 -3.06 17.42 -10.81
N PRO A 37 -3.22 17.57 -12.16
CA PRO A 37 -3.30 16.46 -13.12
C PRO A 37 -2.15 15.45 -13.06
N ALA A 38 -1.02 15.81 -12.43
CA ALA A 38 0.13 14.93 -12.22
C ALA A 38 -0.19 13.66 -11.45
N TRP A 39 -1.24 13.64 -10.63
CA TRP A 39 -1.69 12.46 -9.91
C TRP A 39 -2.25 11.35 -10.81
N ASN A 40 -2.67 11.70 -12.02
CA ASN A 40 -3.23 10.76 -12.98
C ASN A 40 -2.18 10.20 -13.95
N ASN A 41 -0.99 10.81 -14.00
CA ASN A 41 0.11 10.41 -14.86
C ASN A 41 1.32 10.11 -13.97
N PHE A 42 1.75 8.88 -13.89
CA PHE A 42 3.00 8.49 -13.24
C PHE A 42 4.12 9.47 -13.63
N GLY A 43 4.53 10.31 -12.69
CA GLY A 43 5.68 11.22 -12.86
C GLY A 43 5.48 12.52 -13.64
N ALA A 44 4.27 12.90 -14.05
CA ALA A 44 4.03 14.15 -14.78
C ALA A 44 3.46 15.25 -13.87
N GLY A 45 4.31 16.00 -13.17
CA GLY A 45 3.86 17.17 -12.40
C GLY A 45 4.90 17.69 -11.42
N ARG A 46 4.57 18.78 -10.73
CA ARG A 46 5.42 19.27 -9.64
C ARG A 46 5.20 18.38 -8.39
N PRO A 47 6.28 18.03 -7.70
CA PRO A 47 6.16 17.31 -6.41
C PRO A 47 5.25 18.08 -5.45
N ILE A 48 4.41 17.34 -4.72
CA ILE A 48 3.49 17.91 -3.73
C ILE A 48 3.83 17.33 -2.37
N THR A 49 4.05 18.21 -1.40
CA THR A 49 4.23 17.86 0.00
C THR A 49 3.03 18.34 0.79
N GLN A 50 2.49 17.45 1.62
CA GLN A 50 1.34 17.75 2.47
C GLN A 50 1.59 17.21 3.88
N GLU A 51 1.40 18.05 4.88
CA GLU A 51 1.30 17.59 6.27
C GLU A 51 -0.07 16.97 6.50
N ILE A 52 -0.11 15.70 6.91
CA ILE A 52 -1.34 14.94 7.13
C ILE A 52 -1.63 14.70 8.61
N ALA A 53 -0.61 14.85 9.46
CA ALA A 53 -0.70 14.87 10.91
C ALA A 53 0.54 15.62 11.45
N PRO A 54 0.54 16.09 12.69
CA PRO A 54 1.68 16.84 13.25
C PRO A 54 3.02 16.14 13.03
N GLY A 55 3.88 16.76 12.19
CA GLY A 55 5.19 16.25 11.82
C GLY A 55 5.19 15.00 10.93
N LEU A 56 4.05 14.59 10.39
CA LEU A 56 3.92 13.52 9.39
C LEU A 56 3.50 14.10 8.04
N TYR A 57 4.32 13.89 7.04
CA TYR A 57 4.14 14.44 5.71
C TYR A 57 4.06 13.33 4.66
N THR A 58 3.24 13.55 3.63
CA THR A 58 3.35 12.83 2.35
C THR A 58 4.14 13.67 1.37
N PHE A 59 4.96 13.01 0.57
CA PHE A 59 5.60 13.59 -0.62
C PHE A 59 5.17 12.77 -1.83
N SER A 60 4.80 13.43 -2.91
CA SER A 60 4.33 12.81 -4.13
C SER A 60 5.13 13.29 -5.31
N GLY A 61 5.95 12.41 -5.83
CA GLY A 61 6.68 12.50 -7.09
C GLY A 61 6.13 11.48 -8.10
N SER A 62 7.00 10.64 -8.66
CA SER A 62 6.60 9.48 -9.48
C SER A 62 5.91 8.41 -8.65
N ALA A 63 6.36 8.24 -7.42
CA ALA A 63 5.67 7.46 -6.38
C ALA A 63 5.37 8.37 -5.18
N ARG A 64 4.49 7.89 -4.30
CA ARG A 64 4.24 8.57 -3.02
C ARG A 64 5.10 7.94 -1.95
N THR A 65 5.60 8.78 -1.08
CA THR A 65 6.38 8.42 0.10
C THR A 65 5.93 9.25 1.29
N ILE A 66 6.39 8.91 2.48
CA ILE A 66 6.17 9.68 3.70
C ILE A 66 7.50 10.10 4.32
N PHE A 67 7.47 11.20 5.06
CA PHE A 67 8.56 11.51 5.99
C PHE A 67 8.01 12.05 7.31
N MET A 68 8.76 11.79 8.37
CA MET A 68 8.41 12.18 9.74
C MET A 68 9.48 13.10 10.29
N VAL A 69 9.08 14.30 10.70
CA VAL A 69 9.95 15.23 11.43
C VAL A 69 9.90 14.89 12.92
N THR A 70 11.07 14.68 13.51
CA THR A 70 11.22 14.30 14.92
C THR A 70 12.10 15.33 15.68
N LYS A 71 12.30 15.16 16.98
CA LYS A 71 13.20 16.02 17.75
C LYS A 71 14.66 15.90 17.29
N ASP A 72 15.09 14.71 16.84
CA ASP A 72 16.50 14.39 16.59
C ASP A 72 16.85 14.25 15.10
N GLY A 73 15.91 14.49 14.19
CA GLY A 73 16.10 14.36 12.76
C GLY A 73 14.84 13.93 12.03
N VAL A 74 14.99 13.52 10.78
CA VAL A 74 13.91 13.08 9.92
C VAL A 74 14.05 11.59 9.62
N ILE A 75 12.91 10.87 9.66
CA ILE A 75 12.75 9.55 9.06
C ILE A 75 12.06 9.76 7.73
N ALA A 76 12.68 9.37 6.62
CA ALA A 76 12.10 9.35 5.29
C ALA A 76 11.87 7.92 4.83
N THR A 77 10.97 7.72 3.88
CA THR A 77 10.73 6.41 3.26
C THR A 77 10.90 6.54 1.76
N ASP A 78 11.14 5.44 1.08
CA ASP A 78 11.14 5.28 -0.37
C ASP A 78 11.62 6.54 -1.14
N PRO A 79 12.91 6.72 -1.39
CA PRO A 79 13.43 7.91 -2.04
C PRO A 79 13.00 8.03 -3.52
N ALA A 80 12.28 7.03 -4.02
CA ALA A 80 11.77 6.92 -5.39
C ALA A 80 12.90 6.98 -6.45
N THR A 81 12.87 7.96 -7.34
CA THR A 81 13.92 8.19 -8.34
C THR A 81 14.92 9.24 -7.86
N PRO A 82 16.12 9.36 -8.47
CA PRO A 82 17.08 10.43 -8.14
C PRO A 82 16.48 11.84 -8.25
N LYS A 83 15.59 12.06 -9.22
CA LYS A 83 14.88 13.32 -9.38
C LYS A 83 13.92 13.59 -8.22
N ASP A 84 13.16 12.56 -7.83
CA ASP A 84 12.19 12.68 -6.73
C ASP A 84 12.89 12.83 -5.39
N ALA A 85 13.97 12.09 -5.14
CA ALA A 85 14.76 12.19 -3.92
C ALA A 85 15.33 13.61 -3.72
N LYS A 86 15.84 14.23 -4.80
CA LYS A 86 16.29 15.62 -4.77
C LYS A 86 15.14 16.57 -4.40
N ALA A 87 13.99 16.42 -5.05
CA ALA A 87 12.82 17.24 -4.76
C ALA A 87 12.30 17.01 -3.33
N MET A 88 12.22 15.75 -2.87
CA MET A 88 11.84 15.43 -1.49
C MET A 88 12.81 16.06 -0.48
N ARG A 89 14.12 16.04 -0.77
CA ARG A 89 15.11 16.69 0.09
C ARG A 89 14.92 18.20 0.19
N GLU A 90 14.56 18.84 -0.93
CA GLU A 90 14.23 20.26 -0.97
C GLU A 90 12.95 20.57 -0.16
N GLU A 91 11.93 19.73 -0.28
CA GLU A 91 10.69 19.87 0.48
C GLU A 91 10.91 19.66 1.99
N ILE A 92 11.71 18.67 2.39
CA ILE A 92 12.09 18.48 3.80
C ILE A 92 12.75 19.73 4.37
N ARG A 93 13.64 20.40 3.60
CA ARG A 93 14.32 21.63 4.04
C ARG A 93 13.38 22.82 4.26
N LYS A 94 12.22 22.84 3.61
CA LYS A 94 11.22 23.89 3.83
C LYS A 94 10.51 23.77 5.17
N VAL A 95 10.45 22.57 5.73
CA VAL A 95 9.72 22.29 6.99
C VAL A 95 10.63 22.09 8.18
N THR A 96 11.93 21.77 7.95
CA THR A 96 12.91 21.59 9.03
C THR A 96 14.37 21.67 8.55
N ASP A 97 15.25 22.21 9.39
CA ASP A 97 16.70 22.21 9.16
C ASP A 97 17.37 20.89 9.60
N LYS A 98 16.62 19.99 10.22
CA LYS A 98 17.15 18.73 10.75
C LYS A 98 17.57 17.78 9.62
N PRO A 99 18.68 17.02 9.82
CA PRO A 99 19.13 16.06 8.84
C PRO A 99 18.17 14.86 8.74
N VAL A 100 18.11 14.25 7.55
CA VAL A 100 17.53 12.92 7.39
C VAL A 100 18.46 11.91 8.05
N LYS A 101 17.98 11.21 9.08
CA LYS A 101 18.76 10.22 9.84
C LYS A 101 18.55 8.81 9.30
N TYR A 102 17.34 8.52 8.83
CA TYR A 102 16.99 7.21 8.32
C TYR A 102 16.18 7.33 7.04
N VAL A 103 16.46 6.41 6.10
CA VAL A 103 15.63 6.15 4.93
C VAL A 103 15.18 4.69 4.99
N VAL A 104 13.88 4.45 4.94
CA VAL A 104 13.28 3.12 5.03
C VAL A 104 12.73 2.72 3.67
N TYR A 105 13.15 1.60 3.14
CA TYR A 105 12.60 1.02 1.92
C TYR A 105 11.37 0.17 2.23
N SER A 106 10.27 0.40 1.49
CA SER A 106 9.09 -0.45 1.58
C SER A 106 9.30 -1.82 0.94
N HIS A 107 9.92 -1.85 -0.24
CA HIS A 107 10.20 -3.06 -1.00
C HIS A 107 11.34 -2.82 -2.02
N ASN A 108 11.54 -3.71 -2.97
CA ASN A 108 12.71 -3.71 -3.86
C ASN A 108 12.49 -3.09 -5.25
N HIS A 109 11.33 -2.53 -5.55
CA HIS A 109 11.08 -1.96 -6.88
C HIS A 109 11.82 -0.64 -7.08
N TRP A 110 12.35 -0.45 -8.28
CA TRP A 110 13.25 0.68 -8.61
C TRP A 110 12.60 2.04 -8.50
N ASP A 111 11.30 2.14 -8.80
CA ASP A 111 10.52 3.37 -8.67
C ASP A 111 10.30 3.83 -7.22
N HIS A 112 10.71 3.00 -6.25
CA HIS A 112 10.70 3.30 -4.83
C HIS A 112 12.11 3.49 -4.22
N VAL A 113 13.14 2.84 -4.77
CA VAL A 113 14.42 2.73 -4.05
C VAL A 113 15.62 3.35 -4.77
N SER A 114 15.49 3.83 -6.02
CA SER A 114 16.64 4.27 -6.83
C SER A 114 17.23 5.63 -6.43
N GLY A 115 16.53 6.47 -5.66
CA GLY A 115 16.95 7.85 -5.39
C GLY A 115 17.81 8.05 -4.15
N GLY A 116 18.26 7.00 -3.47
CA GLY A 116 18.80 7.08 -2.10
C GLY A 116 20.10 7.87 -1.93
N GLN A 117 20.91 8.03 -2.97
CA GLN A 117 22.30 8.50 -2.83
C GLN A 117 22.41 9.88 -2.17
N ILE A 118 21.53 10.82 -2.48
CA ILE A 118 21.54 12.16 -1.87
C ILE A 118 21.42 12.12 -0.34
N PHE A 119 20.63 11.20 0.20
CA PHE A 119 20.47 11.03 1.65
C PHE A 119 21.67 10.28 2.26
N LYS A 120 22.26 9.33 1.51
CA LYS A 120 23.48 8.63 1.93
C LYS A 120 24.65 9.59 2.07
N ASP A 121 24.82 10.50 1.12
CA ASP A 121 25.88 11.53 1.13
C ASP A 121 25.71 12.50 2.32
N GLU A 122 24.49 12.71 2.81
CA GLU A 122 24.20 13.48 4.01
C GLU A 122 24.32 12.65 5.31
N GLY A 123 24.68 11.37 5.23
CA GLY A 123 24.93 10.50 6.38
C GLY A 123 23.71 9.73 6.90
N ALA A 124 22.62 9.66 6.14
CA ALA A 124 21.47 8.84 6.50
C ALA A 124 21.79 7.35 6.46
N LYS A 125 21.21 6.58 7.38
CA LYS A 125 21.25 5.11 7.38
C LYS A 125 20.01 4.55 6.70
N PHE A 126 20.22 3.50 5.92
CA PHE A 126 19.18 2.84 5.15
C PHE A 126 18.70 1.57 5.84
N ILE A 127 17.39 1.36 5.82
CA ILE A 127 16.72 0.24 6.50
C ILE A 127 15.83 -0.48 5.51
N SER A 128 15.88 -1.81 5.45
CA SER A 128 14.95 -2.63 4.67
C SER A 128 14.67 -3.98 5.32
N HIS A 129 13.63 -4.65 4.86
CA HIS A 129 13.48 -6.08 5.14
C HIS A 129 14.65 -6.88 4.53
N GLU A 130 15.16 -7.90 5.24
CA GLU A 130 16.37 -8.64 4.81
C GLU A 130 16.24 -9.27 3.43
N LYS A 131 15.03 -9.71 3.05
CA LYS A 131 14.78 -10.30 1.73
C LYS A 131 14.98 -9.33 0.57
N CYS A 132 14.77 -8.02 0.78
CA CYS A 132 15.07 -7.02 -0.25
C CYS A 132 16.55 -7.01 -0.65
N VAL A 133 17.46 -7.31 0.28
CA VAL A 133 18.91 -7.32 0.02
C VAL A 133 19.30 -8.31 -1.09
N GLN A 134 18.67 -9.48 -1.12
CA GLN A 134 18.94 -10.46 -2.17
C GLN A 134 18.52 -9.92 -3.54
N HIS A 135 17.36 -9.29 -3.65
CA HIS A 135 16.91 -8.66 -4.91
C HIS A 135 17.88 -7.58 -5.39
N PHE A 136 18.41 -6.75 -4.48
CA PHE A 136 19.41 -5.72 -4.84
C PHE A 136 20.74 -6.32 -5.31
N LYS A 137 21.13 -7.49 -4.80
CA LYS A 137 22.32 -8.23 -5.26
C LYS A 137 22.10 -8.91 -6.60
N ASP A 138 20.92 -9.52 -6.79
CA ASP A 138 20.60 -10.28 -8.01
C ASP A 138 20.37 -9.35 -9.22
N LYS A 139 19.90 -8.13 -8.95
CA LYS A 139 19.62 -7.10 -9.95
C LYS A 139 20.30 -5.79 -9.54
N PRO A 140 21.64 -5.74 -9.63
CA PRO A 140 22.38 -4.56 -9.17
C PRO A 140 22.02 -3.32 -9.98
N ASN A 141 21.72 -2.25 -9.25
CA ASN A 141 21.47 -0.93 -9.80
C ASN A 141 22.29 0.08 -9.00
N PRO A 142 23.22 0.84 -9.63
CA PRO A 142 24.07 1.80 -8.92
C PRO A 142 23.30 2.95 -8.25
N GLU A 143 22.06 3.16 -8.63
CA GLU A 143 21.19 4.16 -8.01
C GLU A 143 20.56 3.69 -6.68
N ILE A 144 20.70 2.40 -6.33
CA ILE A 144 20.16 1.84 -5.09
C ILE A 144 21.25 1.82 -4.02
N VAL A 145 21.01 2.49 -2.92
CA VAL A 145 21.87 2.41 -1.74
C VAL A 145 21.57 1.13 -0.97
N MET A 146 22.60 0.31 -0.74
CA MET A 146 22.43 -0.90 0.05
C MET A 146 22.06 -0.56 1.50
N PRO A 147 21.11 -1.30 2.10
CA PRO A 147 20.69 -1.05 3.48
C PRO A 147 21.83 -1.26 4.47
N ASP A 148 21.94 -0.34 5.45
CA ASP A 148 22.85 -0.46 6.58
C ASP A 148 22.26 -1.35 7.69
N ILE A 149 20.93 -1.40 7.78
CA ILE A 149 20.16 -2.14 8.80
C ILE A 149 19.12 -3.00 8.11
N THR A 150 19.05 -4.26 8.49
CA THR A 150 18.03 -5.19 8.00
C THR A 150 17.29 -5.87 9.15
N PHE A 151 16.07 -6.32 8.89
CA PHE A 151 15.25 -7.03 9.85
C PHE A 151 14.47 -8.18 9.18
N PRO A 152 14.25 -9.31 9.88
CA PRO A 152 13.64 -10.52 9.30
C PRO A 152 12.11 -10.60 9.43
N LYS A 153 11.50 -9.76 10.26
CA LYS A 153 10.06 -9.75 10.57
C LYS A 153 9.57 -8.31 10.75
N ASN A 154 8.82 -8.04 11.81
CA ASN A 154 8.44 -6.66 12.15
C ASN A 154 9.60 -5.92 12.82
N TYR A 155 9.65 -4.63 12.62
CA TYR A 155 10.66 -3.76 13.24
C TYR A 155 10.03 -2.43 13.64
N THR A 156 10.46 -1.86 14.77
CA THR A 156 10.03 -0.52 15.19
C THR A 156 11.23 0.42 15.21
N LEU A 157 11.27 1.33 14.26
CA LEU A 157 12.25 2.41 14.23
C LEU A 157 11.82 3.52 15.18
N LYS A 158 12.72 3.95 16.06
CA LYS A 158 12.49 5.06 16.99
C LYS A 158 13.51 6.16 16.77
N LEU A 159 13.06 7.41 16.74
CA LEU A 159 13.90 8.60 16.60
C LEU A 159 13.20 9.81 17.24
N GLY A 160 13.89 10.53 18.11
CA GLY A 160 13.45 11.84 18.63
C GLY A 160 12.04 11.84 19.26
N GLY A 161 11.69 10.77 19.95
CA GLY A 161 10.39 10.60 20.60
C GLY A 161 9.26 10.12 19.69
N ARG A 162 9.54 9.86 18.40
CA ARG A 162 8.60 9.31 17.42
C ARG A 162 8.95 7.87 17.08
N SER A 163 7.99 7.14 16.53
CA SER A 163 8.20 5.77 16.05
C SER A 163 7.53 5.50 14.71
N LEU A 164 8.17 4.63 13.91
CA LEU A 164 7.64 4.07 12.68
C LEU A 164 7.68 2.55 12.80
N GLU A 165 6.52 1.92 12.82
CA GLU A 165 6.41 0.46 12.84
C GLU A 165 6.46 -0.07 11.41
N LEU A 166 7.35 -1.01 11.16
CA LEU A 166 7.54 -1.72 9.89
C LEU A 166 6.94 -3.11 10.03
N ILE A 167 5.88 -3.39 9.27
CA ILE A 167 5.04 -4.58 9.42
C ILE A 167 5.21 -5.47 8.20
N TYR A 168 5.78 -6.65 8.40
CA TYR A 168 5.93 -7.65 7.35
C TYR A 168 4.85 -8.72 7.47
N LEU A 169 4.01 -8.83 6.46
CA LEU A 169 2.91 -9.79 6.40
C LEU A 169 3.22 -11.00 5.50
N GLY A 170 4.50 -11.30 5.26
CA GLY A 170 4.89 -12.35 4.33
C GLY A 170 4.81 -11.91 2.86
N PRO A 171 5.06 -12.84 1.91
CA PRO A 171 5.00 -12.54 0.49
C PRO A 171 3.64 -12.00 0.07
N ASN A 172 3.64 -11.01 -0.83
CA ASN A 172 2.43 -10.39 -1.39
C ASN A 172 2.77 -9.69 -2.72
N HIS A 173 3.09 -8.40 -2.73
CA HIS A 173 3.72 -7.68 -3.84
C HIS A 173 5.23 -7.93 -3.80
N GLY A 174 5.68 -9.04 -4.38
CA GLY A 174 7.00 -9.60 -4.11
C GLY A 174 7.06 -10.31 -2.77
N ASP A 175 8.26 -10.49 -2.25
CA ASP A 175 8.51 -11.24 -1.01
C ASP A 175 9.12 -10.40 0.12
N CYS A 176 9.34 -9.11 -0.10
CA CYS A 176 10.01 -8.25 0.87
C CYS A 176 9.26 -6.95 1.23
N LEU A 177 8.02 -6.77 0.73
CA LEU A 177 7.25 -5.57 1.00
C LEU A 177 6.83 -5.49 2.47
N VAL A 178 7.06 -4.32 3.07
CA VAL A 178 6.60 -3.97 4.41
C VAL A 178 5.61 -2.81 4.37
N PHE A 179 4.61 -2.88 5.21
CA PHE A 179 3.68 -1.80 5.51
C PHE A 179 4.27 -0.96 6.63
N MET A 180 4.01 0.35 6.62
CA MET A 180 4.59 1.24 7.61
C MET A 180 3.49 1.97 8.35
N ARG A 181 3.51 1.87 9.68
CA ARG A 181 2.56 2.56 10.55
C ARG A 181 3.30 3.61 11.36
N PRO A 182 3.22 4.91 10.98
CA PRO A 182 3.74 6.00 11.77
C PRO A 182 2.95 6.12 13.08
N ASP A 183 3.62 6.51 14.15
CA ASP A 183 2.93 6.89 15.37
C ASP A 183 2.04 8.10 15.09
N SER A 184 0.79 7.91 15.30
CA SER A 184 -0.25 8.92 15.11
C SER A 184 -1.37 8.62 16.09
N GLU A 185 -2.23 9.59 16.30
CA GLU A 185 -3.39 9.41 17.15
C GLU A 185 -4.16 8.14 16.74
N ASN A 186 -4.33 7.21 17.70
CA ASN A 186 -5.03 5.93 17.52
C ASN A 186 -4.53 5.03 16.37
N GLY A 187 -3.28 5.19 15.91
CA GLY A 187 -2.75 4.40 14.79
C GLY A 187 -3.47 4.66 13.46
N LYS A 188 -3.98 5.87 13.27
CA LYS A 188 -4.88 6.27 12.17
C LYS A 188 -4.34 5.96 10.78
N TYR A 189 -3.03 6.14 10.54
CA TYR A 189 -2.42 6.05 9.22
C TYR A 189 -1.68 4.74 9.00
N LEU A 190 -1.82 4.18 7.80
CA LEU A 190 -1.00 3.08 7.30
C LEU A 190 -0.46 3.44 5.90
N PHE A 191 0.85 3.52 5.74
CA PHE A 191 1.49 3.61 4.44
C PHE A 191 1.55 2.19 3.86
N ALA A 192 0.65 1.92 2.91
CA ALA A 192 0.43 0.62 2.29
C ALA A 192 0.77 0.70 0.81
N VAL A 193 2.08 0.73 0.54
CA VAL A 193 2.65 0.86 -0.80
C VAL A 193 2.22 -0.32 -1.66
N ASP A 194 1.77 -0.05 -2.86
CA ASP A 194 1.55 -0.96 -4.01
C ASP A 194 0.64 -2.18 -3.80
N ILE A 195 0.12 -2.38 -2.60
CA ILE A 195 -0.78 -3.50 -2.33
C ILE A 195 -2.17 -3.30 -2.96
N ALA A 196 -2.60 -2.05 -3.05
CA ALA A 196 -3.86 -1.65 -3.68
C ALA A 196 -3.77 -0.20 -4.18
N THR A 197 -3.96 0.01 -5.48
CA THR A 197 -4.13 1.34 -6.05
C THR A 197 -5.62 1.67 -6.04
N PRO A 198 -6.07 2.68 -5.27
CA PRO A 198 -7.48 3.00 -5.14
C PRO A 198 -8.16 3.30 -6.49
N GLY A 199 -9.29 2.66 -6.75
CA GLY A 199 -10.06 2.83 -7.99
C GLY A 199 -9.34 2.42 -9.27
N GLY A 200 -8.21 1.68 -9.18
CA GLY A 200 -7.45 1.20 -10.32
C GLY A 200 -7.40 -0.33 -10.40
N ALA A 201 -7.47 -0.90 -11.60
CA ALA A 201 -7.19 -2.31 -11.82
C ALA A 201 -5.69 -2.60 -11.60
N PRO A 202 -5.29 -3.82 -11.19
CA PRO A 202 -3.88 -4.20 -11.13
C PRO A 202 -3.20 -3.99 -12.48
N LEU A 203 -1.97 -3.49 -12.45
CA LEU A 203 -1.21 -3.25 -13.67
C LEU A 203 -0.78 -4.58 -14.31
N THR A 204 -0.98 -4.69 -15.61
CA THR A 204 -0.46 -5.75 -16.48
C THR A 204 -0.53 -7.18 -15.90
N PHE A 205 0.56 -7.94 -16.02
CA PHE A 205 0.66 -9.34 -15.61
C PHE A 205 0.81 -9.55 -14.10
N MET A 206 0.87 -8.48 -13.29
CA MET A 206 1.07 -8.56 -11.83
C MET A 206 2.33 -9.38 -11.48
N ALA A 207 3.45 -9.11 -12.15
CA ALA A 207 4.72 -9.79 -11.89
C ALA A 207 5.14 -9.62 -10.43
N GLY A 208 5.61 -10.71 -9.82
CA GLY A 208 6.00 -10.72 -8.40
C GLY A 208 4.85 -10.95 -7.42
N TYR A 209 3.59 -10.87 -7.84
CA TYR A 209 2.46 -11.21 -6.97
C TYR A 209 2.15 -12.71 -7.03
N ASP A 210 2.00 -13.32 -5.86
CA ASP A 210 1.30 -14.59 -5.72
C ASP A 210 -0.16 -14.32 -5.32
N PRO A 211 -1.17 -14.73 -6.12
CA PRO A 211 -2.56 -14.40 -5.88
C PRO A 211 -3.09 -14.83 -4.50
N ALA A 212 -2.71 -16.01 -4.03
CA ALA A 212 -3.16 -16.52 -2.73
C ALA A 212 -2.55 -15.70 -1.57
N ASN A 213 -1.25 -15.43 -1.64
CA ASN A 213 -0.56 -14.61 -0.66
C ASN A 213 -1.07 -13.16 -0.68
N TRP A 214 -1.38 -12.63 -1.86
CA TRP A 214 -1.96 -11.30 -1.97
C TRP A 214 -3.33 -11.24 -1.30
N LEU A 215 -4.24 -12.19 -1.57
CA LEU A 215 -5.54 -12.28 -0.91
C LEU A 215 -5.42 -12.41 0.62
N ARG A 216 -4.49 -13.24 1.10
CA ARG A 216 -4.21 -13.36 2.54
C ARG A 216 -3.81 -12.02 3.14
N THR A 217 -2.85 -11.32 2.52
CA THR A 217 -2.37 -10.02 3.00
C THR A 217 -3.49 -8.97 3.00
N LEU A 218 -4.33 -8.92 1.96
CA LEU A 218 -5.47 -7.99 1.92
C LEU A 218 -6.46 -8.24 3.06
N LYS A 219 -6.76 -9.52 3.40
CA LYS A 219 -7.60 -9.87 4.55
C LYS A 219 -6.96 -9.47 5.89
N GLU A 220 -5.66 -9.66 6.04
CA GLU A 220 -4.93 -9.22 7.24
C GLU A 220 -4.98 -7.69 7.38
N LEU A 221 -4.78 -6.94 6.30
CA LEU A 221 -4.89 -5.48 6.29
C LEU A 221 -6.31 -4.99 6.61
N GLU A 222 -7.35 -5.65 6.10
CA GLU A 222 -8.74 -5.32 6.46
C GLU A 222 -8.99 -5.46 7.97
N ALA A 223 -8.37 -6.45 8.62
CA ALA A 223 -8.49 -6.71 10.06
C ALA A 223 -7.64 -5.74 10.92
N MET A 224 -6.64 -5.06 10.33
CA MET A 224 -5.78 -4.14 11.09
C MET A 224 -6.54 -2.89 11.54
N ASN A 225 -6.12 -2.34 12.68
CA ASN A 225 -6.65 -1.06 13.17
C ASN A 225 -5.93 0.12 12.51
N PHE A 226 -6.51 0.67 11.45
CA PHE A 226 -6.19 1.97 10.85
C PHE A 226 -7.43 2.49 10.12
N SER A 227 -7.50 3.78 9.82
CA SER A 227 -8.63 4.40 9.11
C SER A 227 -8.20 5.07 7.80
N VAL A 228 -6.97 5.52 7.70
CA VAL A 228 -6.44 6.19 6.51
C VAL A 228 -5.30 5.37 5.91
N MET A 229 -5.46 4.97 4.65
CA MET A 229 -4.43 4.35 3.85
C MET A 229 -3.67 5.42 3.05
N ILE A 230 -2.35 5.38 3.08
CA ILE A 230 -1.48 6.15 2.20
C ILE A 230 -0.99 5.18 1.12
N PRO A 231 -1.48 5.23 -0.12
CA PRO A 231 -1.03 4.34 -1.19
C PRO A 231 0.27 4.83 -1.82
N GLY A 232 1.07 3.93 -2.41
CA GLY A 232 2.28 4.29 -3.17
C GLY A 232 1.97 5.05 -4.47
N HIS A 233 0.83 4.78 -5.08
CA HIS A 233 0.40 5.37 -6.35
C HIS A 233 -1.08 5.77 -6.34
N GLY A 234 -1.47 6.65 -7.26
CA GLY A 234 -2.85 7.09 -7.43
C GLY A 234 -3.25 8.24 -6.50
N VAL A 235 -4.42 8.15 -5.87
CA VAL A 235 -4.97 9.21 -5.02
C VAL A 235 -4.10 9.46 -3.78
N PRO A 236 -4.13 10.68 -3.21
CA PRO A 236 -3.26 11.04 -2.07
C PRO A 236 -3.48 10.19 -0.83
N LEU A 237 -4.72 10.01 -0.45
CA LEU A 237 -5.16 9.23 0.70
C LEU A 237 -6.37 8.39 0.30
N ALA A 238 -6.57 7.29 1.00
CA ALA A 238 -7.70 6.38 0.82
C ALA A 238 -8.13 5.79 2.16
N ASP A 239 -9.19 5.02 2.15
CA ASP A 239 -9.64 4.22 3.28
C ASP A 239 -9.50 2.71 3.01
N LYS A 240 -9.89 1.90 3.96
CA LYS A 240 -9.87 0.43 3.84
C LYS A 240 -10.72 -0.11 2.70
N SER A 241 -11.71 0.64 2.20
CA SER A 241 -12.55 0.18 1.10
C SER A 241 -11.75 -0.14 -0.15
N SER A 242 -10.62 0.55 -0.36
CA SER A 242 -9.72 0.27 -1.49
C SER A 242 -9.04 -1.10 -1.37
N ILE A 243 -8.74 -1.55 -0.16
CA ILE A 243 -8.22 -2.89 0.11
C ILE A 243 -9.30 -3.93 -0.15
N THR A 244 -10.53 -3.68 0.35
CA THR A 244 -11.69 -4.54 0.12
C THR A 244 -12.05 -4.63 -1.36
N GLU A 245 -12.00 -3.54 -2.09
CA GLU A 245 -12.22 -3.49 -3.54
C GLU A 245 -11.20 -4.37 -4.28
N ARG A 246 -9.91 -4.22 -3.95
CA ARG A 246 -8.84 -5.04 -4.51
C ARG A 246 -9.04 -6.52 -4.22
N ARG A 247 -9.37 -6.87 -2.98
CA ARG A 247 -9.63 -8.25 -2.59
C ARG A 247 -10.79 -8.86 -3.38
N LYS A 248 -11.92 -8.16 -3.43
CA LYS A 248 -13.11 -8.61 -4.19
C LYS A 248 -12.81 -8.79 -5.68
N TYR A 249 -12.05 -7.88 -6.28
CA TYR A 249 -11.60 -8.02 -7.67
C TYR A 249 -10.80 -9.29 -7.89
N LEU A 250 -9.80 -9.56 -7.04
CA LEU A 250 -8.97 -10.76 -7.17
C LEU A 250 -9.78 -12.04 -6.94
N GLU A 251 -10.66 -12.07 -5.94
CA GLU A 251 -11.54 -13.22 -5.66
C GLU A 251 -12.46 -13.50 -6.86
N ALA A 252 -13.09 -12.48 -7.43
CA ALA A 252 -13.94 -12.62 -8.60
C ALA A 252 -13.16 -13.12 -9.83
N LEU A 253 -11.98 -12.56 -10.07
CA LEU A 253 -11.14 -12.94 -11.21
C LEU A 253 -10.64 -14.37 -11.09
N MET A 254 -10.17 -14.80 -9.92
CA MET A 254 -9.75 -16.18 -9.66
C MET A 254 -10.91 -17.16 -9.85
N ALA A 255 -12.09 -16.84 -9.32
CA ALA A 255 -13.28 -17.65 -9.47
C ALA A 255 -13.71 -17.78 -10.94
N ALA A 256 -13.69 -16.69 -11.71
CA ALA A 256 -14.06 -16.66 -13.11
C ALA A 256 -13.09 -17.49 -13.98
N VAL A 257 -11.79 -17.41 -13.75
CA VAL A 257 -10.78 -18.19 -14.44
C VAL A 257 -10.94 -19.68 -14.13
N LYS A 258 -11.08 -20.02 -12.83
CA LYS A 258 -11.30 -21.41 -12.43
C LYS A 258 -12.57 -21.99 -13.07
N LYS A 259 -13.68 -21.25 -13.04
CA LYS A 259 -14.94 -21.66 -13.64
C LYS A 259 -14.79 -21.93 -15.15
N ALA A 260 -14.15 -21.04 -15.89
CA ALA A 260 -13.92 -21.20 -17.32
C ALA A 260 -13.11 -22.48 -17.64
N ASN A 261 -12.08 -22.76 -16.84
CA ASN A 261 -11.31 -24.00 -16.96
C ASN A 261 -12.16 -25.24 -16.65
N ASP A 262 -12.92 -25.23 -15.55
CA ASP A 262 -13.77 -26.36 -15.12
C ASP A 262 -14.88 -26.67 -16.16
N GLU A 263 -15.33 -25.64 -16.90
CA GLU A 263 -16.30 -25.77 -18.02
C GLU A 263 -15.63 -26.18 -19.34
N GLY A 264 -14.33 -26.44 -19.35
CA GLY A 264 -13.57 -26.93 -20.50
C GLY A 264 -13.25 -25.87 -21.56
N MET A 265 -13.22 -24.59 -21.19
CA MET A 265 -12.79 -23.51 -22.09
C MET A 265 -11.31 -23.71 -22.46
N PRO A 266 -10.94 -23.70 -23.76
CA PRO A 266 -9.55 -23.79 -24.17
C PRO A 266 -8.68 -22.71 -23.51
N GLY A 267 -7.47 -23.08 -23.03
CA GLY A 267 -6.59 -22.20 -22.26
C GLY A 267 -6.23 -20.91 -22.98
N ASP A 268 -6.06 -20.94 -24.29
CA ASP A 268 -5.80 -19.77 -25.14
C ASP A 268 -7.00 -18.82 -25.26
N GLN A 269 -8.22 -19.32 -25.04
CA GLN A 269 -9.45 -18.52 -25.10
C GLN A 269 -9.78 -17.84 -23.76
N ILE A 270 -9.31 -18.38 -22.63
CA ILE A 270 -9.63 -17.86 -21.30
C ILE A 270 -9.25 -16.37 -21.17
N PRO A 271 -8.03 -15.90 -21.53
CA PRO A 271 -7.68 -14.47 -21.42
C PRO A 271 -8.48 -13.57 -22.35
N GLU A 272 -8.98 -14.13 -23.45
CA GLU A 272 -9.76 -13.38 -24.43
C GLU A 272 -11.23 -13.21 -24.02
N LYS A 273 -11.78 -14.20 -23.30
CA LYS A 273 -13.22 -14.27 -22.99
C LYS A 273 -13.58 -14.00 -21.55
N VAL A 274 -12.70 -14.35 -20.59
CA VAL A 274 -13.01 -14.18 -19.17
C VAL A 274 -12.97 -12.70 -18.78
N ARG A 275 -14.04 -12.24 -18.17
CA ARG A 275 -14.20 -10.88 -17.65
C ARG A 275 -14.91 -10.91 -16.30
N VAL A 276 -14.75 -9.86 -15.54
CA VAL A 276 -15.47 -9.58 -14.27
C VAL A 276 -16.11 -8.18 -14.41
N PRO A 277 -17.23 -8.09 -15.14
CA PRO A 277 -17.81 -6.82 -15.59
C PRO A 277 -18.23 -5.91 -14.44
N GLU A 278 -18.52 -6.46 -13.26
CA GLU A 278 -18.82 -5.71 -12.04
C GLU A 278 -17.65 -4.82 -11.58
N PHE A 279 -16.45 -5.03 -12.13
CA PHE A 279 -15.23 -4.22 -11.88
C PHE A 279 -14.80 -3.38 -13.10
N ALA A 280 -15.59 -3.32 -14.16
CA ALA A 280 -15.23 -2.56 -15.37
C ALA A 280 -15.09 -1.05 -15.13
N TYR A 281 -15.61 -0.54 -14.00
CA TYR A 281 -15.42 0.84 -13.57
C TYR A 281 -14.00 1.15 -13.09
N LEU A 282 -13.18 0.14 -12.77
CA LEU A 282 -11.80 0.36 -12.34
C LEU A 282 -10.97 0.96 -13.48
N ARG A 283 -10.26 2.04 -13.17
CA ARG A 283 -9.37 2.67 -14.14
C ARG A 283 -8.35 1.69 -14.68
N GLY A 284 -8.21 1.60 -15.99
CA GLY A 284 -7.30 0.66 -16.65
C GLY A 284 -7.79 -0.78 -16.69
N TYR A 285 -9.04 -1.07 -16.32
CA TYR A 285 -9.60 -2.42 -16.36
C TYR A 285 -9.44 -3.05 -17.74
N GLU A 286 -9.94 -2.41 -18.80
CA GLU A 286 -9.89 -2.95 -20.17
C GLU A 286 -8.46 -3.17 -20.68
N LEU A 287 -7.51 -2.34 -20.24
CA LEU A 287 -6.11 -2.47 -20.62
C LEU A 287 -5.41 -3.66 -19.92
N ASN A 288 -5.83 -3.97 -18.70
CA ASN A 288 -5.08 -4.88 -17.84
C ASN A 288 -5.78 -6.20 -17.57
N VAL A 289 -7.12 -6.29 -17.74
CA VAL A 289 -7.89 -7.49 -17.34
C VAL A 289 -7.42 -8.76 -18.04
N ARG A 290 -7.05 -8.69 -19.31
CA ARG A 290 -6.52 -9.82 -20.07
C ARG A 290 -5.26 -10.41 -19.44
N ASP A 291 -4.31 -9.55 -19.08
CA ASP A 291 -3.06 -9.95 -18.46
C ASP A 291 -3.27 -10.38 -17.00
N ASN A 292 -4.21 -9.76 -16.30
CA ASN A 292 -4.61 -10.20 -14.97
C ASN A 292 -5.21 -11.64 -15.02
N VAL A 293 -6.04 -11.96 -16.03
CA VAL A 293 -6.54 -13.32 -16.27
C VAL A 293 -5.41 -14.29 -16.52
N ARG A 294 -4.44 -13.95 -17.38
CA ARG A 294 -3.24 -14.77 -17.62
C ARG A 294 -2.47 -15.05 -16.35
N ARG A 295 -2.38 -14.08 -15.43
CA ARG A 295 -1.75 -14.30 -14.14
C ARG A 295 -2.48 -15.34 -13.30
N MET A 296 -3.82 -15.33 -13.32
CA MET A 296 -4.62 -16.36 -12.63
C MET A 296 -4.50 -17.73 -13.28
N GLN A 297 -4.42 -17.78 -14.61
CA GLN A 297 -4.12 -19.05 -15.31
C GLN A 297 -2.76 -19.62 -14.87
N ALA A 298 -1.71 -18.81 -14.89
CA ALA A 298 -0.38 -19.24 -14.45
C ALA A 298 -0.37 -19.69 -12.98
N TYR A 299 -1.16 -19.02 -12.12
CA TYR A 299 -1.31 -19.46 -10.73
C TYR A 299 -1.95 -20.84 -10.60
N TYR A 300 -2.92 -21.18 -11.46
CA TYR A 300 -3.58 -22.49 -11.46
C TYR A 300 -2.87 -23.56 -12.31
N GLY A 301 -1.79 -23.21 -13.03
CA GLY A 301 -1.14 -24.12 -13.98
C GLY A 301 -2.04 -24.48 -15.19
N ILE A 302 -2.92 -23.56 -15.61
CA ILE A 302 -3.82 -23.79 -16.73
C ILE A 302 -3.12 -23.45 -18.05
N GLY A 303 -2.95 -24.45 -18.91
CA GLY A 303 -2.38 -24.29 -20.26
C GLY A 303 -0.85 -24.25 -20.28
N GLU A 304 -0.19 -24.79 -19.25
CA GLU A 304 1.25 -25.06 -19.24
C GLU A 304 1.58 -26.38 -19.94
#